data_4f1e2a3a225f6f79997e0d501c84c485
#
_entry.id   4f1e2a3a225f6f79997e0d501c84c485
#
_cell.length_a   1.000
_cell.length_b   1.000
_cell.length_c   1.000
_cell.angle_alpha   90.00
_cell.angle_beta   90.00
_cell.angle_gamma   90.00
#
_symmetry.space_group_name_H-M   'P 1'
#
loop_
_entity.id
_entity.type
_entity.pdbx_description
1 polymer ?
#
loop_
_entity_poly.entity_id
_entity_poly.type
_entity_poly.pdbx_seq_one_letter_code
_entity_poly.pdbx_strand_id
1 'polypeptide(L)'
;MRPDEWPARRAAMVALGLMLGYFAVDNHVPLYPWNNLAAAGPQWPSTLSGWVPGLLTIWALARRSRWGITVGAGWTVVWVLLQLRQWWLPYLLGPTPLHRDFTWYWEGGYSETLRILPGRGARPVPDLEHVALQLLSLTAALLTVRAAVRMWSRATAAA
;
A
#
# COMPACT_ATOMS: atom_id res chain seq x y z
N MET A 1 -1.02 -25.96 -18.44
CA MET A 1 -0.75 -24.59 -17.95
C MET A 1 -0.87 -23.65 -19.13
N ARG A 2 -1.81 -22.70 -19.12
CA ARG A 2 -1.90 -21.74 -20.24
C ARG A 2 -0.80 -20.68 -20.09
N PRO A 3 -0.05 -20.37 -21.15
CA PRO A 3 1.15 -19.54 -21.08
C PRO A 3 0.91 -18.11 -20.57
N ASP A 4 -0.31 -17.61 -20.67
CA ASP A 4 -0.69 -16.22 -20.47
C ASP A 4 -1.19 -15.85 -19.03
N GLU A 5 -1.47 -16.86 -18.18
CA GLU A 5 -1.84 -16.62 -16.76
C GLU A 5 -0.62 -16.39 -15.86
N TRP A 6 0.44 -17.14 -16.14
CA TRP A 6 1.65 -17.09 -15.37
C TRP A 6 2.28 -15.69 -15.29
N PRO A 7 2.42 -14.95 -16.42
CA PRO A 7 2.99 -13.60 -16.39
C PRO A 7 2.20 -12.63 -15.52
N ALA A 8 0.84 -12.65 -15.59
CA ALA A 8 0.02 -11.72 -14.80
C ALA A 8 0.11 -11.98 -13.30
N ARG A 9 0.06 -13.26 -12.89
CA ARG A 9 0.20 -13.64 -11.48
C ARG A 9 1.60 -13.39 -10.95
N ARG A 10 2.63 -13.69 -11.75
CA ARG A 10 4.03 -13.43 -11.39
C ARG A 10 4.25 -11.93 -11.20
N ALA A 11 3.75 -11.08 -12.10
CA ALA A 11 3.85 -9.64 -11.97
C ALA A 11 3.18 -9.13 -10.69
N ALA A 12 1.99 -9.64 -10.34
CA ALA A 12 1.31 -9.30 -9.09
C ALA A 12 2.11 -9.74 -7.85
N MET A 13 2.66 -10.97 -7.85
CA MET A 13 3.49 -11.45 -6.74
C MET A 13 4.76 -10.62 -6.57
N VAL A 14 5.44 -10.24 -7.67
CA VAL A 14 6.63 -9.40 -7.63
C VAL A 14 6.28 -8.01 -7.09
N ALA A 15 5.21 -7.39 -7.58
CA ALA A 15 4.80 -6.07 -7.11
C ALA A 15 4.43 -6.06 -5.62
N LEU A 16 3.69 -7.08 -5.16
CA LEU A 16 3.40 -7.27 -3.73
C LEU A 16 4.67 -7.48 -2.91
N GLY A 17 5.59 -8.31 -3.39
CA GLY A 17 6.87 -8.54 -2.72
C GLY A 17 7.71 -7.27 -2.59
N LEU A 18 7.78 -6.45 -3.63
CA LEU A 18 8.47 -5.16 -3.62
C LEU A 18 7.78 -4.17 -2.66
N MET A 19 6.46 -4.08 -2.69
CA MET A 19 5.69 -3.24 -1.76
C MET A 19 5.92 -3.65 -0.31
N LEU A 20 5.81 -4.94 0.01
CA LEU A 20 6.01 -5.44 1.38
C LEU A 20 7.47 -5.30 1.84
N GLY A 21 8.43 -5.55 0.96
CA GLY A 21 9.85 -5.36 1.25
C GLY A 21 10.18 -3.89 1.53
N TYR A 22 9.69 -2.98 0.69
CA TYR A 22 9.82 -1.54 0.93
C TYR A 22 9.20 -1.15 2.28
N PHE A 23 7.96 -1.57 2.55
CA PHE A 23 7.24 -1.27 3.77
C PHE A 23 7.94 -1.80 5.03
N ALA A 24 8.63 -2.95 4.94
CA ALA A 24 9.45 -3.45 6.04
C ALA A 24 10.69 -2.60 6.30
N VAL A 25 11.40 -2.25 5.23
CA VAL A 25 12.60 -1.39 5.34
C VAL A 25 12.21 -0.04 5.92
N ASP A 26 11.15 0.55 5.41
CA ASP A 26 10.65 1.85 5.83
C ASP A 26 10.23 1.88 7.32
N ASN A 27 9.57 0.84 7.79
CA ASN A 27 9.07 0.74 9.16
C ASN A 27 10.12 0.28 10.20
N HIS A 28 11.27 -0.26 9.78
CA HIS A 28 12.20 -0.90 10.74
C HIS A 28 13.66 -0.53 10.54
N VAL A 29 14.03 0.14 9.43
CA VAL A 29 15.39 0.60 9.21
C VAL A 29 15.43 2.12 9.34
N PRO A 30 16.21 2.70 10.27
CA PRO A 30 16.30 4.15 10.41
C PRO A 30 17.07 4.75 9.22
N LEU A 31 16.40 5.57 8.42
CA LEU A 31 16.89 6.16 7.17
C LEU A 31 16.67 7.68 7.13
N TYR A 32 16.81 8.37 8.27
CA TYR A 32 16.62 9.82 8.32
C TYR A 32 17.46 10.56 7.25
N PRO A 33 16.92 11.53 6.52
CA PRO A 33 15.57 12.09 6.62
C PRO A 33 14.51 11.42 5.71
N TRP A 34 14.79 10.20 5.19
CA TRP A 34 13.80 9.43 4.43
C TRP A 34 12.61 9.08 5.31
N ASN A 35 12.85 8.47 6.46
CA ASN A 35 11.87 8.22 7.52
C ASN A 35 12.34 8.81 8.86
N ASN A 36 11.45 8.94 9.85
CA ASN A 36 11.79 9.39 11.20
C ASN A 36 11.28 8.41 12.26
N LEU A 37 11.87 7.22 12.31
CA LEU A 37 11.46 6.16 13.23
C LEU A 37 11.68 6.52 14.70
N ALA A 38 12.59 7.46 15.00
CA ALA A 38 12.82 7.93 16.35
C ALA A 38 11.59 8.66 16.93
N ALA A 39 10.90 9.44 16.12
CA ALA A 39 9.66 10.11 16.49
C ALA A 39 8.43 9.23 16.33
N ALA A 40 8.36 8.43 15.26
CA ALA A 40 7.20 7.60 14.94
C ALA A 40 6.99 6.42 15.92
N GLY A 41 8.04 6.01 16.65
CA GLY A 41 7.96 4.88 17.59
C GLY A 41 7.82 3.51 16.90
N PRO A 42 7.44 2.46 17.66
CA PRO A 42 7.37 1.09 17.15
C PRO A 42 6.30 0.92 16.06
N GLN A 43 6.70 0.42 14.87
CA GLN A 43 5.83 0.29 13.70
C GLN A 43 5.27 -1.15 13.48
N TRP A 44 5.44 -2.07 14.44
CA TRP A 44 4.97 -3.45 14.30
C TRP A 44 3.49 -3.60 13.99
N PRO A 45 2.54 -2.84 14.63
CA PRO A 45 1.13 -2.97 14.30
C PRO A 45 0.83 -2.57 12.85
N SER A 46 1.44 -1.49 12.37
CA SER A 46 1.36 -1.05 10.98
C SER A 46 1.89 -2.11 10.04
N THR A 47 3.11 -2.61 10.30
CA THR A 47 3.75 -3.64 9.47
C THR A 47 2.91 -4.90 9.37
N LEU A 48 2.39 -5.42 10.48
CA LEU A 48 1.56 -6.63 10.47
C LEU A 48 0.25 -6.43 9.72
N SER A 49 -0.37 -5.25 9.80
CA SER A 49 -1.61 -4.95 9.08
C SER A 49 -1.43 -4.98 7.55
N GLY A 50 -0.25 -4.66 7.05
CA GLY A 50 0.11 -4.78 5.63
C GLY A 50 0.62 -6.17 5.26
N TRP A 51 1.50 -6.74 6.09
CA TRP A 51 2.20 -7.99 5.77
C TRP A 51 1.30 -9.21 5.79
N VAL A 52 0.47 -9.38 6.82
CA VAL A 52 -0.36 -10.59 6.93
C VAL A 52 -1.29 -10.75 5.72
N PRO A 53 -2.13 -9.78 5.35
CA PRO A 53 -2.97 -9.95 4.17
C PRO A 53 -2.17 -9.95 2.86
N GLY A 54 -1.04 -9.22 2.79
CA GLY A 54 -0.18 -9.21 1.63
C GLY A 54 0.45 -10.58 1.34
N LEU A 55 1.00 -11.23 2.35
CA LEU A 55 1.57 -12.59 2.24
C LEU A 55 0.49 -13.63 1.92
N LEU A 56 -0.71 -13.51 2.52
CA LEU A 56 -1.85 -14.36 2.18
C LEU A 56 -2.27 -14.18 0.72
N THR A 57 -2.20 -12.94 0.19
CA THR A 57 -2.48 -12.66 -1.22
C THR A 57 -1.43 -13.29 -2.14
N ILE A 58 -0.13 -13.18 -1.81
CA ILE A 58 0.95 -13.85 -2.54
C ILE A 58 0.75 -15.38 -2.53
N TRP A 59 0.42 -15.93 -1.37
CA TRP A 59 0.13 -17.37 -1.24
C TRP A 59 -1.06 -17.80 -2.10
N ALA A 60 -2.16 -17.03 -2.10
CA ALA A 60 -3.34 -17.28 -2.93
C ALA A 60 -3.02 -17.22 -4.43
N LEU A 61 -2.17 -16.26 -4.86
CA LEU A 61 -1.66 -16.16 -6.24
C LEU A 61 -0.81 -17.39 -6.62
N ALA A 62 0.05 -17.86 -5.70
CA ALA A 62 0.86 -19.06 -5.91
C ALA A 62 -0.03 -20.31 -6.02
N ARG A 63 -1.02 -20.46 -5.15
CA ARG A 63 -1.97 -21.59 -5.10
C ARG A 63 -3.08 -21.52 -6.15
N ARG A 64 -3.19 -20.43 -6.91
CA ARG A 64 -4.26 -20.21 -7.92
C ARG A 64 -5.66 -20.22 -7.33
N SER A 65 -5.81 -19.82 -6.08
CA SER A 65 -7.10 -19.73 -5.41
C SER A 65 -7.90 -18.54 -5.93
N ARG A 66 -8.95 -18.78 -6.71
CA ARG A 66 -9.80 -17.70 -7.26
C ARG A 66 -10.33 -16.77 -6.18
N TRP A 67 -10.92 -17.34 -5.15
CA TRP A 67 -11.48 -16.59 -4.04
C TRP A 67 -10.40 -15.87 -3.23
N GLY A 68 -9.28 -16.55 -2.93
CA GLY A 68 -8.17 -15.93 -2.21
C GLY A 68 -7.57 -14.74 -2.99
N ILE A 69 -7.44 -14.83 -4.31
CA ILE A 69 -6.96 -13.73 -5.14
C ILE A 69 -7.99 -12.58 -5.18
N THR A 70 -9.29 -12.89 -5.23
CA THR A 70 -10.35 -11.86 -5.20
C THR A 70 -10.36 -11.10 -3.87
N VAL A 71 -10.26 -11.81 -2.74
CA VAL A 71 -10.15 -11.19 -1.42
C VAL A 71 -8.87 -10.35 -1.31
N GLY A 72 -7.74 -10.89 -1.79
CA GLY A 72 -6.47 -10.15 -1.83
C GLY A 72 -6.53 -8.90 -2.70
N ALA A 73 -7.20 -8.96 -3.86
CA ALA A 73 -7.43 -7.79 -4.71
C ALA A 73 -8.28 -6.73 -3.97
N GLY A 74 -9.33 -7.14 -3.29
CA GLY A 74 -10.14 -6.26 -2.45
C GLY A 74 -9.30 -5.59 -1.36
N TRP A 75 -8.48 -6.36 -0.66
CA TRP A 75 -7.58 -5.82 0.35
C TRP A 75 -6.59 -4.80 -0.24
N THR A 76 -5.93 -5.09 -1.38
CA THR A 76 -4.99 -4.14 -1.98
C THR A 76 -5.65 -2.82 -2.37
N VAL A 77 -6.90 -2.86 -2.85
CA VAL A 77 -7.67 -1.64 -3.15
C VAL A 77 -7.97 -0.86 -1.88
N VAL A 78 -8.47 -1.53 -0.83
CA VAL A 78 -8.75 -0.90 0.47
C VAL A 78 -7.48 -0.29 1.05
N TRP A 79 -6.34 -0.97 0.96
CA TRP A 79 -5.05 -0.49 1.41
C TRP A 79 -4.65 0.83 0.72
N VAL A 80 -4.80 0.93 -0.60
CA VAL A 80 -4.57 2.17 -1.35
C VAL A 80 -5.52 3.27 -0.91
N LEU A 81 -6.82 2.97 -0.76
CA LEU A 81 -7.82 3.95 -0.33
C LEU A 81 -7.53 4.49 1.08
N LEU A 82 -7.08 3.64 2.01
CA LEU A 82 -6.68 4.07 3.36
C LEU A 82 -5.48 5.01 3.33
N GLN A 83 -4.47 4.74 2.47
CA GLN A 83 -3.33 5.64 2.29
C GLN A 83 -3.74 6.98 1.67
N LEU A 84 -4.61 6.97 0.66
CA LEU A 84 -5.15 8.19 0.06
C LEU A 84 -5.93 9.00 1.09
N ARG A 85 -6.76 8.34 1.90
CA ARG A 85 -7.50 8.97 2.99
C ARG A 85 -6.56 9.59 4.01
N GLN A 86 -5.50 8.88 4.42
CA GLN A 86 -4.59 9.33 5.48
C GLN A 86 -3.74 10.52 5.06
N TRP A 87 -3.25 10.55 3.82
CA TRP A 87 -2.25 11.51 3.37
C TRP A 87 -2.81 12.58 2.41
N TRP A 88 -3.57 12.18 1.40
CA TRP A 88 -4.01 13.09 0.35
C TRP A 88 -5.27 13.88 0.71
N LEU A 89 -6.21 13.28 1.42
CA LEU A 89 -7.40 14.01 1.86
C LEU A 89 -7.04 15.20 2.75
N PRO A 90 -6.26 15.05 3.85
CA PRO A 90 -5.88 16.20 4.65
C PRO A 90 -4.98 17.21 3.91
N TYR A 91 -4.12 16.77 3.01
CA TYR A 91 -3.30 17.66 2.19
C TYR A 91 -4.15 18.52 1.25
N LEU A 92 -5.11 17.94 0.56
CA LEU A 92 -5.93 18.63 -0.44
C LEU A 92 -7.05 19.45 0.19
N LEU A 93 -7.77 18.88 1.15
CA LEU A 93 -8.99 19.45 1.71
C LEU A 93 -8.78 20.14 3.07
N GLY A 94 -7.72 19.81 3.81
CA GLY A 94 -7.50 20.27 5.18
C GLY A 94 -8.31 19.44 6.19
N PRO A 95 -8.68 20.01 7.37
CA PRO A 95 -9.44 19.30 8.37
C PRO A 95 -10.78 18.81 7.84
N THR A 96 -11.10 17.54 8.11
CA THR A 96 -12.35 16.90 7.73
C THR A 96 -12.96 16.17 8.93
N PRO A 97 -14.21 15.72 8.89
CA PRO A 97 -14.78 14.88 9.94
C PRO A 97 -13.96 13.61 10.23
N LEU A 98 -13.19 13.13 9.24
CA LEU A 98 -12.32 11.95 9.35
C LEU A 98 -10.94 12.28 9.93
N HIS A 99 -10.48 13.53 9.79
CA HIS A 99 -9.23 14.06 10.31
C HIS A 99 -9.49 15.45 10.87
N ARG A 100 -9.83 15.54 12.15
CA ARG A 100 -10.19 16.82 12.80
C ARG A 100 -8.96 17.67 13.13
N ASP A 101 -7.85 17.01 13.44
CA ASP A 101 -6.57 17.65 13.72
C ASP A 101 -5.44 16.86 13.04
N PHE A 102 -4.24 17.41 13.10
CA PHE A 102 -3.04 16.86 12.47
C PHE A 102 -1.93 16.57 13.47
N THR A 103 -2.25 16.42 14.75
CA THR A 103 -1.30 16.14 15.84
C THR A 103 -0.43 14.94 15.53
N TRP A 104 -1.05 13.87 15.02
CA TRP A 104 -0.35 12.65 14.59
C TRP A 104 0.78 12.90 13.57
N TYR A 105 0.61 13.91 12.70
CA TYR A 105 1.61 14.25 11.68
C TYR A 105 2.83 14.94 12.30
N TRP A 106 2.59 15.84 13.25
CA TRP A 106 3.66 16.58 13.90
C TRP A 106 4.37 15.73 14.94
N GLU A 107 3.66 15.03 15.79
CA GLU A 107 4.21 14.17 16.84
C GLU A 107 4.90 12.93 16.28
N GLY A 108 4.44 12.40 15.16
CA GLY A 108 5.08 11.29 14.44
C GLY A 108 6.33 11.68 13.66
N GLY A 109 6.73 12.97 13.66
CA GLY A 109 7.95 13.46 13.01
C GLY A 109 7.89 13.50 11.49
N TYR A 110 6.71 13.31 10.88
CA TYR A 110 6.54 13.34 9.43
C TYR A 110 6.79 14.72 8.80
N SER A 111 6.72 15.78 9.59
CA SER A 111 7.08 17.13 9.16
C SER A 111 8.57 17.34 8.91
N GLU A 112 9.40 16.43 9.41
CA GLU A 112 10.88 16.50 9.35
C GLU A 112 11.45 15.60 8.24
N THR A 113 10.60 14.80 7.60
CA THR A 113 11.00 13.90 6.51
C THR A 113 11.08 14.62 5.15
N LEU A 114 11.66 13.95 4.15
CA LEU A 114 11.80 14.49 2.79
C LEU A 114 10.44 14.70 2.13
N ARG A 115 10.22 15.91 1.60
CA ARG A 115 8.98 16.31 0.91
C ARG A 115 9.29 16.87 -0.46
N ILE A 116 8.51 16.46 -1.46
CA ILE A 116 8.58 16.99 -2.83
C ILE A 116 7.39 17.91 -3.16
N LEU A 117 6.35 17.89 -2.32
CA LEU A 117 5.16 18.70 -2.51
C LEU A 117 5.27 20.00 -1.70
N PRO A 118 4.69 21.10 -2.20
CA PRO A 118 4.68 22.37 -1.46
C PRO A 118 3.82 22.28 -0.20
N GLY A 119 4.26 22.95 0.86
CA GLY A 119 3.47 23.10 2.08
C GLY A 119 2.19 23.90 1.83
N ARG A 120 1.11 23.54 2.53
CA ARG A 120 -0.19 24.22 2.47
C ARG A 120 -0.65 24.63 3.88
N GLY A 121 0.03 25.62 4.46
CA GLY A 121 -0.20 26.04 5.84
C GLY A 121 0.15 24.92 6.82
N ALA A 122 -0.71 24.65 7.80
CA ALA A 122 -0.52 23.60 8.81
C ALA A 122 -1.00 22.20 8.38
N ARG A 123 -1.27 21.98 7.08
CA ARG A 123 -1.76 20.68 6.58
C ARG A 123 -0.62 19.66 6.49
N PRO A 124 -0.90 18.38 6.76
CA PRO A 124 0.02 17.30 6.45
C PRO A 124 0.41 17.31 4.99
N VAL A 125 1.70 17.18 4.72
CA VAL A 125 2.21 17.05 3.36
C VAL A 125 2.68 15.61 3.17
N PRO A 126 2.17 14.88 2.17
CA PRO A 126 2.70 13.55 1.87
C PRO A 126 4.20 13.65 1.60
N ASP A 127 4.98 12.94 2.39
CA ASP A 127 6.43 12.89 2.23
C ASP A 127 6.84 11.87 1.16
N LEU A 128 8.12 11.85 0.83
CA LEU A 128 8.63 11.03 -0.27
C LEU A 128 8.52 9.53 0.03
N GLU A 129 8.68 9.12 1.30
CA GLU A 129 8.55 7.73 1.71
C GLU A 129 7.14 7.20 1.47
N HIS A 130 6.11 7.98 1.89
CA HIS A 130 4.72 7.60 1.71
C HIS A 130 4.27 7.68 0.25
N VAL A 131 4.76 8.65 -0.53
CA VAL A 131 4.51 8.70 -1.98
C VAL A 131 5.08 7.46 -2.67
N ALA A 132 6.29 7.03 -2.32
CA ALA A 132 6.90 5.82 -2.87
C ALA A 132 6.09 4.56 -2.50
N LEU A 133 5.68 4.42 -1.23
CA LEU A 133 4.82 3.33 -0.77
C LEU A 133 3.48 3.32 -1.52
N GLN A 134 2.88 4.48 -1.76
CA GLN A 134 1.60 4.59 -2.47
C GLN A 134 1.71 4.17 -3.93
N LEU A 135 2.79 4.54 -4.62
CA LEU A 135 3.04 4.10 -6.00
C LEU A 135 3.24 2.59 -6.09
N LEU A 136 3.99 1.99 -5.15
CA LEU A 136 4.15 0.55 -5.06
C LEU A 136 2.83 -0.15 -4.74
N SER A 137 2.05 0.40 -3.81
CA SER A 137 0.72 -0.13 -3.42
C SER A 137 -0.27 -0.07 -4.58
N LEU A 138 -0.32 1.05 -5.31
CA LEU A 138 -1.18 1.20 -6.48
C LEU A 138 -0.79 0.20 -7.58
N THR A 139 0.50 0.04 -7.84
CA THR A 139 1.01 -0.95 -8.80
C THR A 139 0.62 -2.37 -8.40
N ALA A 140 0.79 -2.73 -7.12
CA ALA A 140 0.40 -4.02 -6.60
C ALA A 140 -1.12 -4.25 -6.71
N ALA A 141 -1.93 -3.24 -6.40
CA ALA A 141 -3.39 -3.30 -6.52
C ALA A 141 -3.83 -3.52 -7.97
N LEU A 142 -3.33 -2.72 -8.92
CA LEU A 142 -3.67 -2.84 -10.34
C LEU A 142 -3.33 -4.23 -10.90
N LEU A 143 -2.14 -4.75 -10.57
CA LEU A 143 -1.70 -6.06 -11.04
C LEU A 143 -2.47 -7.21 -10.39
N THR A 144 -2.83 -7.09 -9.10
CA THR A 144 -3.61 -8.11 -8.39
C THR A 144 -5.06 -8.14 -8.88
N VAL A 145 -5.68 -6.97 -9.07
CA VAL A 145 -7.02 -6.86 -9.68
C VAL A 145 -7.02 -7.46 -11.10
N ARG A 146 -6.02 -7.11 -11.92
CA ARG A 146 -5.87 -7.70 -13.27
C ARG A 146 -5.74 -9.22 -13.22
N ALA A 147 -5.01 -9.78 -12.27
CA ALA A 147 -4.88 -11.22 -12.09
C ALA A 147 -6.23 -11.85 -11.70
N ALA A 148 -6.98 -11.22 -10.77
CA ALA A 148 -8.32 -11.67 -10.37
C ALA A 148 -9.29 -11.68 -11.56
N VAL A 149 -9.42 -10.56 -12.27
CA VAL A 149 -10.30 -10.43 -13.44
C VAL A 149 -9.99 -11.50 -14.49
N ARG A 150 -8.73 -11.73 -14.82
CA ARG A 150 -8.33 -12.77 -15.80
C ARG A 150 -8.70 -14.18 -15.37
N MET A 151 -8.68 -14.48 -14.09
CA MET A 151 -9.06 -15.79 -13.59
C MET A 151 -10.57 -16.02 -13.68
N TRP A 152 -11.38 -14.98 -13.45
CA TRP A 152 -12.84 -15.08 -13.51
C TRP A 152 -13.37 -15.13 -14.95
N SER A 153 -12.91 -14.23 -15.83
CA SER A 153 -13.38 -14.20 -17.24
C SER A 153 -13.14 -15.51 -17.99
N ARG A 154 -12.19 -16.33 -17.56
CA ARG A 154 -11.92 -17.64 -18.14
C ARG A 154 -12.74 -18.77 -17.55
N ALA A 155 -13.14 -18.65 -16.30
CA ALA A 155 -14.04 -19.63 -15.69
C ALA A 155 -15.43 -19.58 -16.37
N THR A 156 -15.88 -18.37 -16.75
CA THR A 156 -17.15 -18.17 -17.47
C THR A 156 -17.09 -18.62 -18.95
N ALA A 157 -15.91 -18.57 -19.57
CA ALA A 157 -15.75 -19.02 -20.96
C ALA A 157 -15.59 -20.56 -21.10
N ALA A 158 -15.43 -21.27 -19.98
CA ALA A 158 -15.27 -22.73 -19.95
C ALA A 158 -16.53 -23.45 -19.41
N ALA A 159 -17.54 -22.69 -18.98
CA ALA A 159 -18.87 -23.20 -18.55
C ALA A 159 -19.87 -23.10 -19.69
#